data_43b2213ff204089cedd02b06ad580d3e
#
_entry.id   43b2213ff204089cedd02b06ad580d3e
#
_cell.length_a   1.000
_cell.length_b   1.000
_cell.length_c   1.000
_cell.angle_alpha   90.00
_cell.angle_beta   90.00
_cell.angle_gamma   90.00
#
_symmetry.space_group_name_H-M   'P 1'
#
loop_
_entity.id
_entity.type
_entity.pdbx_description
1 polymer ?
#
loop_
_entity_poly.entity_id
_entity_poly.type
_entity_poly.pdbx_seq_one_letter_code
_entity_poly.pdbx_strand_id
1 'polypeptide(L)'
;TADNKGQHLINIAALDATLNQGVEIGILSKSFRQAKMIFKKIEDIAAKPEAALFAQCITKKSKSNDEWLLEIGSSRIRALPLGDGEKLRGFRFHRIIIDEFLLMPERIYNEVIVPFLSVVENPTQREDLYNLETDLIKQGKMTEEERYVWPNNKLIALSSASYKFEYMYKLYSQFENLIFNQNSKDTAHRTIMQFSYDCAPKQLYDQNLINQAKATMSESQFDREFGAKFTDDSSGYFKISKMADCTIPDGEDPSIEVAGEPGAEYLLAFDPSWAESESSDDFAIQVLKLNKEKQIGTVVHSYALSGANMKDHIRYFHYLLTNFNIVMVVGDYAGGVQFLSACNESETFKKDKINLGIIDVPFEHSESYRQDLQNARNSYNIKEKKICYLRKPTSNWIRQANELLQSNFDHKRIFFASRAIDDSYQNQKRKHIPIDTLKYLRAGDNEKMGREAKMIDFIEHQTDIIDLTKVECALIQITTTSQGTQTFDLPPNLKRQSGRDKARKDSYSALVLGNWMVKTYFDMMNFKQESVQSTFTPMFIN
;
A
#
# COMPACT_ATOMS: atom_id res chain seq x y z
N THR A 1 16.80 0.67 14.57
CA THR A 1 16.72 0.41 13.14
C THR A 1 15.97 -0.90 12.92
N ALA A 2 15.19 -1.03 11.85
CA ALA A 2 14.34 -2.18 11.55
C ALA A 2 15.09 -3.54 11.63
N ASP A 3 16.38 -3.56 11.28
CA ASP A 3 17.21 -4.75 11.33
C ASP A 3 17.41 -5.34 12.73
N ASN A 4 17.50 -4.53 13.78
CA ASN A 4 17.69 -5.04 15.15
C ASN A 4 16.39 -5.57 15.75
N LYS A 5 15.23 -5.01 15.42
CA LYS A 5 13.93 -5.52 15.90
C LYS A 5 13.69 -6.96 15.43
N GLY A 6 13.91 -7.21 14.14
CA GLY A 6 13.78 -8.55 13.58
C GLY A 6 14.75 -9.58 14.19
N GLN A 7 15.98 -9.19 14.57
CA GLN A 7 16.97 -10.11 15.13
C GLN A 7 16.57 -10.69 16.50
N HIS A 8 15.98 -9.87 17.38
CA HIS A 8 15.54 -10.34 18.70
C HIS A 8 14.40 -11.35 18.61
N LEU A 9 13.43 -11.13 17.72
CA LEU A 9 12.32 -12.08 17.52
C LEU A 9 12.76 -13.41 16.96
N ILE A 10 13.72 -13.38 16.08
CA ILE A 10 14.30 -14.55 15.46
C ILE A 10 14.96 -15.42 16.53
N ASN A 11 15.69 -14.80 17.43
CA ASN A 11 16.31 -15.50 18.55
C ASN A 11 15.24 -16.11 19.47
N ILE A 12 14.15 -15.38 19.76
CA ILE A 12 13.04 -15.89 20.56
C ILE A 12 12.38 -17.07 19.88
N ALA A 13 12.07 -16.99 18.57
CA ALA A 13 11.46 -18.09 17.84
C ALA A 13 12.34 -19.34 17.79
N ALA A 14 13.63 -19.16 17.50
CA ALA A 14 14.59 -20.25 17.44
C ALA A 14 14.78 -20.92 18.82
N LEU A 15 14.92 -20.14 19.87
CA LEU A 15 15.04 -20.65 21.24
C LEU A 15 13.77 -21.33 21.72
N ASP A 16 12.59 -20.73 21.49
CA ASP A 16 11.32 -21.32 21.92
C ASP A 16 11.06 -22.67 21.20
N ALA A 17 11.32 -22.75 19.89
CA ALA A 17 11.20 -24.01 19.12
C ALA A 17 12.21 -25.08 19.55
N THR A 18 13.40 -24.68 20.04
CA THR A 18 14.44 -25.62 20.47
C THR A 18 14.18 -26.13 21.89
N LEU A 19 13.78 -25.24 22.79
CA LEU A 19 13.61 -25.55 24.22
C LEU A 19 12.25 -26.17 24.52
N ASN A 20 11.21 -25.78 23.79
CA ASN A 20 9.85 -26.27 23.95
C ASN A 20 9.49 -27.15 22.74
N GLN A 21 9.63 -28.46 22.90
CA GLN A 21 9.36 -29.40 21.80
C GLN A 21 7.85 -29.51 21.51
N GLY A 22 7.51 -29.62 20.22
CA GLY A 22 6.12 -29.73 19.77
C GLY A 22 5.43 -28.37 19.54
N VAL A 23 6.16 -27.27 19.59
CA VAL A 23 5.61 -25.93 19.40
C VAL A 23 5.47 -25.60 17.91
N GLU A 24 4.29 -25.12 17.52
CA GLU A 24 4.03 -24.57 16.20
C GLU A 24 4.14 -23.03 16.27
N ILE A 25 5.06 -22.46 15.50
CA ILE A 25 5.32 -21.02 15.45
C ILE A 25 5.00 -20.49 14.06
N GLY A 26 4.10 -19.51 13.97
CA GLY A 26 3.77 -18.79 12.74
C GLY A 26 4.50 -17.46 12.65
N ILE A 27 5.20 -17.20 11.55
CA ILE A 27 5.78 -15.90 11.22
C ILE A 27 4.93 -15.32 10.10
N LEU A 28 4.27 -14.22 10.38
CA LEU A 28 3.33 -13.55 9.50
C LEU A 28 3.80 -12.14 9.21
N SER A 29 3.60 -11.68 7.98
CA SER A 29 3.77 -10.29 7.57
C SER A 29 2.82 -9.99 6.43
N LYS A 30 2.53 -8.71 6.16
CA LYS A 30 1.68 -8.31 5.03
C LYS A 30 2.18 -8.88 3.71
N SER A 31 3.49 -8.89 3.49
CA SER A 31 4.10 -9.50 2.32
C SER A 31 4.86 -10.79 2.68
N PHE A 32 4.75 -11.80 1.83
CA PHE A 32 5.51 -13.04 2.01
C PHE A 32 7.02 -12.81 1.92
N ARG A 33 7.45 -11.79 1.19
CA ARG A 33 8.87 -11.39 1.10
C ARG A 33 9.42 -11.01 2.48
N GLN A 34 8.68 -10.23 3.26
CA GLN A 34 9.10 -9.84 4.62
C GLN A 34 9.15 -11.06 5.55
N ALA A 35 8.11 -11.91 5.55
CA ALA A 35 8.12 -13.15 6.34
C ALA A 35 9.31 -14.05 5.97
N LYS A 36 9.65 -14.15 4.69
CA LYS A 36 10.84 -14.88 4.19
C LYS A 36 12.14 -14.27 4.69
N MET A 37 12.24 -12.95 4.80
CA MET A 37 13.45 -12.30 5.31
C MET A 37 13.71 -12.66 6.77
N ILE A 38 12.66 -12.69 7.59
CA ILE A 38 12.78 -13.13 8.99
C ILE A 38 13.21 -14.59 9.05
N PHE A 39 12.57 -15.44 8.27
CA PHE A 39 12.92 -16.86 8.20
C PHE A 39 14.38 -17.07 7.76
N LYS A 40 14.86 -16.33 6.77
CA LYS A 40 16.24 -16.39 6.30
C LYS A 40 17.23 -16.03 7.40
N LYS A 41 16.92 -15.04 8.22
CA LYS A 41 17.79 -14.68 9.35
C LYS A 41 17.93 -15.83 10.36
N ILE A 42 16.91 -16.69 10.56
CA ILE A 42 17.02 -17.91 11.37
C ILE A 42 18.05 -18.87 10.74
N GLU A 43 18.00 -19.03 9.43
CA GLU A 43 18.97 -19.86 8.72
C GLU A 43 20.40 -19.29 8.82
N ASP A 44 20.53 -17.96 8.74
CA ASP A 44 21.83 -17.29 8.87
C ASP A 44 22.42 -17.47 10.31
N ILE A 45 21.58 -17.54 11.34
CA ILE A 45 22.02 -17.90 12.70
C ILE A 45 22.51 -19.35 12.71
N ALA A 46 21.74 -20.28 12.16
CA ALA A 46 22.09 -21.69 12.13
C ALA A 46 23.38 -21.97 11.34
N ALA A 47 23.75 -21.08 10.41
CA ALA A 47 24.99 -21.18 9.63
C ALA A 47 26.24 -20.72 10.39
N LYS A 48 26.07 -20.07 11.56
CA LYS A 48 27.22 -19.59 12.36
C LYS A 48 27.86 -20.72 13.17
N PRO A 49 29.20 -20.77 13.27
CA PRO A 49 29.89 -21.77 14.07
C PRO A 49 29.44 -21.82 15.53
N GLU A 50 29.12 -20.66 16.11
CA GLU A 50 28.64 -20.52 17.50
C GLU A 50 27.27 -21.12 17.73
N ALA A 51 26.48 -21.31 16.67
CA ALA A 51 25.13 -21.89 16.71
C ALA A 51 25.11 -23.37 16.27
N ALA A 52 26.23 -24.08 16.32
CA ALA A 52 26.35 -25.46 15.85
C ALA A 52 25.34 -26.42 16.49
N LEU A 53 25.05 -26.27 17.78
CA LEU A 53 24.03 -27.07 18.49
C LEU A 53 22.64 -26.79 17.93
N PHE A 54 22.29 -25.54 17.69
CA PHE A 54 21.02 -25.17 17.07
C PHE A 54 20.90 -25.76 15.66
N ALA A 55 21.96 -25.67 14.86
CA ALA A 55 22.00 -26.23 13.52
C ALA A 55 21.72 -27.75 13.50
N GLN A 56 22.25 -28.49 14.49
CA GLN A 56 22.02 -29.93 14.66
C GLN A 56 20.58 -30.29 15.04
N CYS A 57 19.85 -29.37 15.70
CA CYS A 57 18.45 -29.57 16.02
C CYS A 57 17.52 -29.43 14.82
N ILE A 58 17.97 -28.82 13.71
CA ILE A 58 17.17 -28.64 12.50
C ILE A 58 17.09 -29.96 11.74
N THR A 59 15.89 -30.55 11.70
CA THR A 59 15.65 -31.86 11.06
C THR A 59 15.21 -31.74 9.62
N LYS A 60 14.51 -30.66 9.26
CA LYS A 60 14.00 -30.47 7.91
C LYS A 60 13.87 -28.98 7.55
N LYS A 61 14.11 -28.70 6.26
CA LYS A 61 13.82 -27.40 5.64
C LYS A 61 13.03 -27.60 4.37
N SER A 62 11.94 -26.85 4.22
CA SER A 62 11.13 -26.85 3.00
C SER A 62 10.80 -25.41 2.61
N LYS A 63 10.90 -25.12 1.32
CA LYS A 63 10.63 -23.77 0.76
C LYS A 63 9.74 -23.93 -0.46
N SER A 64 8.50 -23.49 -0.34
CA SER A 64 7.54 -23.43 -1.43
C SER A 64 7.16 -21.99 -1.75
N ASN A 65 6.30 -21.79 -2.74
CA ASN A 65 5.78 -20.46 -3.07
C ASN A 65 4.82 -19.91 -2.01
N ASP A 66 4.15 -20.81 -1.27
CA ASP A 66 3.09 -20.48 -0.33
C ASP A 66 3.53 -20.62 1.14
N GLU A 67 4.62 -21.35 1.41
CA GLU A 67 5.08 -21.64 2.76
C GLU A 67 6.57 -21.91 2.81
N TRP A 68 7.25 -21.35 3.80
CA TRP A 68 8.60 -21.77 4.19
C TRP A 68 8.52 -22.43 5.57
N LEU A 69 9.02 -23.65 5.67
CA LEU A 69 8.95 -24.49 6.86
C LEU A 69 10.35 -24.86 7.36
N LEU A 70 10.57 -24.72 8.66
CA LEU A 70 11.73 -25.23 9.39
C LEU A 70 11.24 -26.15 10.50
N GLU A 71 11.69 -27.40 10.51
CA GLU A 71 11.43 -28.36 11.59
C GLU A 71 12.65 -28.45 12.51
N ILE A 72 12.42 -28.29 13.81
CA ILE A 72 13.44 -28.32 14.87
C ILE A 72 12.98 -29.35 15.89
N GLY A 73 13.52 -30.58 15.77
CA GLY A 73 12.98 -31.72 16.52
C GLY A 73 11.50 -31.95 16.13
N SER A 74 10.60 -31.88 17.11
CA SER A 74 9.15 -31.98 16.89
C SER A 74 8.47 -30.62 16.70
N SER A 75 9.20 -29.52 16.86
CA SER A 75 8.67 -28.15 16.68
C SER A 75 8.75 -27.69 15.24
N ARG A 76 7.88 -26.75 14.85
CA ARG A 76 7.83 -26.20 13.50
C ARG A 76 7.77 -24.69 13.52
N ILE A 77 8.57 -24.06 12.66
CA ILE A 77 8.49 -22.63 12.36
C ILE A 77 8.03 -22.48 10.92
N ARG A 78 6.95 -21.76 10.71
CA ARG A 78 6.34 -21.53 9.40
C ARG A 78 6.31 -20.05 9.08
N ALA A 79 6.87 -19.66 7.95
CA ALA A 79 6.65 -18.33 7.38
C ALA A 79 5.56 -18.42 6.31
N LEU A 80 4.53 -17.64 6.48
CA LEU A 80 3.32 -17.67 5.64
C LEU A 80 2.99 -16.26 5.15
N PRO A 81 2.48 -16.12 3.91
CA PRO A 81 1.93 -14.86 3.44
C PRO A 81 0.60 -14.60 4.16
N LEU A 82 0.43 -13.42 4.72
CA LEU A 82 -0.83 -13.04 5.34
C LEU A 82 -1.95 -13.00 4.29
N GLY A 83 -1.69 -12.38 3.12
CA GLY A 83 -2.66 -12.24 2.06
C GLY A 83 -3.96 -11.61 2.55
N ASP A 84 -5.07 -12.22 2.15
CA ASP A 84 -6.43 -11.93 2.60
C ASP A 84 -6.84 -12.69 3.88
N GLY A 85 -5.95 -13.53 4.39
CA GLY A 85 -6.18 -14.40 5.55
C GLY A 85 -6.98 -15.67 5.25
N GLU A 86 -7.65 -15.81 4.10
CA GLU A 86 -8.51 -16.96 3.82
C GLU A 86 -7.72 -18.26 3.63
N LYS A 87 -6.61 -18.19 2.92
CA LYS A 87 -5.71 -19.34 2.73
C LYS A 87 -5.04 -19.82 4.01
N LEU A 88 -5.04 -18.97 5.04
CA LEU A 88 -4.48 -19.30 6.34
C LEU A 88 -5.50 -19.98 7.26
N ARG A 89 -6.80 -19.94 6.95
CA ARG A 89 -7.84 -20.63 7.73
C ARG A 89 -7.55 -22.12 7.74
N GLY A 90 -7.31 -22.67 8.91
CA GLY A 90 -6.91 -24.06 9.10
C GLY A 90 -5.56 -24.25 9.76
N PHE A 91 -4.67 -23.26 9.67
CA PHE A 91 -3.47 -23.27 10.51
C PHE A 91 -3.82 -23.04 11.97
N ARG A 92 -2.98 -23.60 12.85
CA ARG A 92 -3.06 -23.40 14.29
C ARG A 92 -1.65 -23.23 14.82
N PHE A 93 -1.47 -22.26 15.72
CA PHE A 93 -0.17 -21.91 16.24
C PHE A 93 -0.23 -21.73 17.76
N HIS A 94 0.84 -22.14 18.42
CA HIS A 94 1.07 -21.85 19.83
C HIS A 94 1.75 -20.49 20.01
N ARG A 95 2.49 -20.05 19.00
CA ARG A 95 3.15 -18.74 18.94
C ARG A 95 2.91 -18.11 17.58
N ILE A 96 2.61 -16.84 17.59
CA ILE A 96 2.49 -16.03 16.35
C ILE A 96 3.40 -14.83 16.49
N ILE A 97 4.20 -14.60 15.47
CA ILE A 97 5.07 -13.44 15.33
C ILE A 97 4.59 -12.67 14.11
N ILE A 98 4.21 -11.42 14.32
CA ILE A 98 3.76 -10.53 13.26
C ILE A 98 4.78 -9.40 13.14
N ASP A 99 5.36 -9.27 11.96
CA ASP A 99 6.24 -8.15 11.63
C ASP A 99 5.45 -7.09 10.87
N GLU A 100 5.80 -5.83 11.07
CA GLU A 100 5.11 -4.67 10.52
C GLU A 100 3.58 -4.69 10.82
N PHE A 101 3.25 -4.87 12.10
CA PHE A 101 1.86 -4.94 12.57
C PHE A 101 1.02 -3.70 12.19
N LEU A 102 1.66 -2.56 11.99
CA LEU A 102 1.04 -1.35 11.45
C LEU A 102 0.18 -1.63 10.20
N LEU A 103 0.64 -2.54 9.35
CA LEU A 103 -0.02 -2.90 8.09
C LEU A 103 -1.13 -3.96 8.26
N MET A 104 -1.43 -4.38 9.50
CA MET A 104 -2.42 -5.43 9.80
C MET A 104 -3.84 -4.86 9.81
N PRO A 105 -4.74 -5.28 8.91
CA PRO A 105 -6.15 -4.91 8.98
C PRO A 105 -6.83 -5.47 10.24
N GLU A 106 -7.68 -4.67 10.87
CA GLU A 106 -8.45 -5.05 12.06
C GLU A 106 -9.23 -6.35 11.87
N ARG A 107 -9.89 -6.51 10.72
CA ARG A 107 -10.66 -7.71 10.38
C ARG A 107 -9.79 -8.97 10.37
N ILE A 108 -8.63 -8.92 9.71
CA ILE A 108 -7.73 -10.08 9.63
C ILE A 108 -7.18 -10.43 11.02
N TYR A 109 -6.83 -9.45 11.82
CA TYR A 109 -6.37 -9.69 13.18
C TYR A 109 -7.43 -10.43 14.01
N ASN A 110 -8.67 -9.93 14.04
CA ASN A 110 -9.74 -10.47 14.88
C ASN A 110 -10.31 -11.80 14.34
N GLU A 111 -10.53 -11.91 13.03
CA GLU A 111 -11.23 -13.06 12.44
C GLU A 111 -10.30 -14.23 12.06
N VAL A 112 -9.01 -13.95 11.81
CA VAL A 112 -8.07 -14.95 11.33
C VAL A 112 -6.96 -15.22 12.34
N ILE A 113 -6.23 -14.17 12.78
CA ILE A 113 -5.03 -14.32 13.60
C ILE A 113 -5.36 -14.76 15.02
N VAL A 114 -6.30 -14.09 15.68
CA VAL A 114 -6.68 -14.46 17.06
C VAL A 114 -7.18 -15.91 17.17
N PRO A 115 -8.05 -16.40 16.27
CA PRO A 115 -8.46 -17.80 16.25
C PRO A 115 -7.34 -18.82 16.05
N PHE A 116 -6.21 -18.45 15.43
CA PHE A 116 -5.08 -19.38 15.28
C PHE A 116 -4.50 -19.83 16.61
N LEU A 117 -4.62 -19.02 17.65
CA LEU A 117 -4.12 -19.29 18.99
C LEU A 117 -5.09 -20.13 19.85
N SER A 118 -6.14 -20.71 19.26
CA SER A 118 -7.16 -21.48 20.00
C SER A 118 -6.75 -22.91 20.37
N VAL A 119 -5.55 -23.35 20.00
CA VAL A 119 -5.05 -24.69 20.30
C VAL A 119 -4.21 -24.71 21.58
N VAL A 120 -4.14 -25.86 22.20
CA VAL A 120 -3.28 -26.08 23.37
C VAL A 120 -2.06 -26.92 22.98
N GLU A 121 -0.92 -26.62 23.61
CA GLU A 121 0.29 -27.42 23.47
C GLU A 121 0.08 -28.78 24.14
N ASN A 122 0.54 -29.86 23.49
CA ASN A 122 0.61 -31.23 24.04
C ASN A 122 -0.65 -31.66 24.80
N PRO A 123 -1.84 -31.74 24.17
CA PRO A 123 -3.10 -31.98 24.87
C PRO A 123 -3.09 -33.28 25.67
N THR A 124 -2.48 -34.34 25.15
CA THR A 124 -2.36 -35.64 25.87
C THR A 124 -1.54 -35.50 27.16
N GLN A 125 -0.36 -34.82 27.08
CA GLN A 125 0.45 -34.61 28.27
C GLN A 125 -0.25 -33.73 29.31
N ARG A 126 -1.05 -32.77 28.88
CA ARG A 126 -1.85 -31.92 29.79
C ARG A 126 -2.89 -32.75 30.51
N GLU A 127 -3.56 -33.66 29.81
CA GLU A 127 -4.54 -34.55 30.40
C GLU A 127 -3.89 -35.52 31.38
N ASP A 128 -2.79 -36.16 30.98
CA ASP A 128 -2.05 -37.11 31.83
C ASP A 128 -1.54 -36.42 33.11
N LEU A 129 -0.95 -35.22 32.98
CA LEU A 129 -0.46 -34.46 34.13
C LEU A 129 -1.61 -34.02 35.03
N TYR A 130 -2.70 -33.51 34.47
CA TYR A 130 -3.88 -33.11 35.23
C TYR A 130 -4.46 -34.27 36.05
N ASN A 131 -4.52 -35.48 35.45
CA ASN A 131 -5.00 -36.69 36.12
C ASN A 131 -4.04 -37.09 37.27
N LEU A 132 -2.72 -37.07 37.01
CA LEU A 132 -1.70 -37.37 38.03
C LEU A 132 -1.80 -36.40 39.21
N GLU A 133 -1.85 -35.10 38.93
CA GLU A 133 -1.97 -34.04 39.96
C GLU A 133 -3.29 -34.20 40.75
N THR A 134 -4.39 -34.53 40.07
CA THR A 134 -5.68 -34.78 40.71
C THR A 134 -5.59 -35.94 41.70
N ASP A 135 -4.87 -36.99 41.36
CA ASP A 135 -4.69 -38.14 42.26
C ASP A 135 -3.75 -37.81 43.42
N LEU A 136 -2.71 -36.98 43.21
CA LEU A 136 -1.83 -36.49 44.29
C LEU A 136 -2.57 -35.58 45.26
N ILE A 137 -3.48 -34.74 44.77
CA ILE A 137 -4.33 -33.88 45.59
C ILE A 137 -5.30 -34.72 46.44
N LYS A 138 -5.96 -35.73 45.83
CA LYS A 138 -6.81 -36.65 46.57
C LYS A 138 -6.06 -37.41 47.69
N GLN A 139 -4.76 -37.65 47.48
CA GLN A 139 -3.89 -38.28 48.47
C GLN A 139 -3.33 -37.30 49.52
N GLY A 140 -3.65 -36.01 49.43
CA GLY A 140 -3.15 -34.97 50.32
C GLY A 140 -1.65 -34.70 50.16
N LYS A 141 -1.03 -35.07 49.04
CA LYS A 141 0.38 -34.87 48.75
C LYS A 141 0.64 -33.60 47.95
N MET A 142 -0.38 -32.93 47.47
CA MET A 142 -0.33 -31.72 46.65
C MET A 142 -1.61 -30.90 46.90
N THR A 143 -1.51 -29.59 46.78
CA THR A 143 -2.66 -28.66 46.85
C THR A 143 -3.12 -28.24 45.44
N GLU A 144 -4.32 -27.70 45.30
CA GLU A 144 -4.80 -27.15 44.01
C GLU A 144 -3.92 -25.99 43.51
N GLU A 145 -3.32 -25.22 44.42
CA GLU A 145 -2.48 -24.05 44.09
C GLU A 145 -1.10 -24.48 43.55
N GLU A 146 -0.68 -25.72 43.83
CA GLU A 146 0.60 -26.26 43.36
C GLU A 146 0.52 -26.89 41.97
N ARG A 147 -0.70 -26.95 41.35
CA ARG A 147 -0.84 -27.48 39.99
C ARG A 147 0.05 -26.75 39.00
N TYR A 148 0.59 -27.52 38.05
CA TYR A 148 1.40 -26.96 36.99
C TYR A 148 0.58 -26.00 36.10
N VAL A 149 1.02 -24.77 36.01
CA VAL A 149 0.39 -23.75 35.16
C VAL A 149 1.03 -23.80 33.78
N TRP A 150 0.27 -24.33 32.84
CA TRP A 150 0.71 -24.37 31.45
C TRP A 150 0.85 -22.96 30.86
N PRO A 151 1.91 -22.72 30.05
CA PRO A 151 2.06 -21.43 29.39
C PRO A 151 0.93 -21.21 28.39
N ASN A 152 0.42 -19.99 28.37
CA ASN A 152 -0.55 -19.58 27.37
C ASN A 152 0.10 -19.41 26.00
N ASN A 153 -0.70 -19.58 24.94
CA ASN A 153 -0.27 -19.23 23.60
C ASN A 153 0.08 -17.73 23.51
N LYS A 154 1.02 -17.37 22.66
CA LYS A 154 1.58 -16.03 22.62
C LYS A 154 1.46 -15.41 21.22
N LEU A 155 1.09 -14.15 21.18
CA LEU A 155 1.18 -13.31 20.01
C LEU A 155 2.18 -12.19 20.27
N ILE A 156 3.15 -12.04 19.39
CA ILE A 156 4.18 -11.00 19.45
C ILE A 156 4.03 -10.16 18.19
N ALA A 157 3.64 -8.91 18.36
CA ALA A 157 3.49 -7.95 17.27
C ALA A 157 4.60 -6.91 17.34
N LEU A 158 5.26 -6.67 16.23
CA LEU A 158 6.29 -5.65 16.08
C LEU A 158 5.90 -4.66 15.03
N SER A 159 6.21 -3.41 15.28
CA SER A 159 6.00 -2.35 14.32
C SER A 159 6.80 -1.10 14.66
N SER A 160 6.93 -0.18 13.72
CA SER A 160 7.15 1.22 14.01
C SER A 160 5.87 1.82 14.61
N ALA A 161 5.97 2.95 15.30
CA ALA A 161 4.78 3.67 15.74
C ALA A 161 4.04 4.26 14.53
N SER A 162 2.77 4.52 14.70
CA SER A 162 1.87 4.96 13.65
C SER A 162 1.11 6.24 14.02
N TYR A 163 0.07 6.53 13.25
CA TYR A 163 -0.86 7.60 13.58
C TYR A 163 -1.92 7.11 14.58
N LYS A 164 -2.43 8.02 15.42
CA LYS A 164 -3.43 7.71 16.45
C LYS A 164 -4.79 7.27 15.89
N PHE A 165 -5.09 7.52 14.62
CA PHE A 165 -6.33 7.05 14.00
C PHE A 165 -6.26 5.59 13.50
N GLU A 166 -5.05 5.00 13.42
CA GLU A 166 -4.86 3.65 12.89
C GLU A 166 -5.19 2.56 13.91
N TYR A 167 -5.51 1.36 13.40
CA TYR A 167 -5.92 0.22 14.22
C TYR A 167 -4.87 -0.16 15.28
N MET A 168 -3.59 -0.09 14.92
CA MET A 168 -2.51 -0.36 15.87
C MET A 168 -2.59 0.51 17.13
N TYR A 169 -2.90 1.80 17.00
CA TYR A 169 -3.05 2.69 18.16
C TYR A 169 -4.31 2.36 18.97
N LYS A 170 -5.41 1.98 18.31
CA LYS A 170 -6.62 1.53 19.02
C LYS A 170 -6.30 0.31 19.90
N LEU A 171 -5.59 -0.67 19.34
CA LEU A 171 -5.19 -1.88 20.06
C LEU A 171 -4.20 -1.55 21.19
N TYR A 172 -3.22 -0.68 20.94
CA TYR A 172 -2.29 -0.16 21.95
C TYR A 172 -3.05 0.46 23.14
N SER A 173 -3.97 1.37 22.87
CA SER A 173 -4.78 2.04 23.90
C SER A 173 -5.68 1.07 24.67
N GLN A 174 -6.24 0.06 23.99
CA GLN A 174 -7.00 -0.99 24.65
C GLN A 174 -6.13 -1.82 25.61
N PHE A 175 -4.94 -2.21 25.16
CA PHE A 175 -3.99 -2.96 26.00
C PHE A 175 -3.50 -2.13 27.18
N GLU A 176 -3.17 -0.87 26.95
CA GLU A 176 -2.78 0.07 28.01
C GLU A 176 -3.87 0.17 29.08
N ASN A 177 -5.10 0.37 28.67
CA ASN A 177 -6.26 0.41 29.58
C ASN A 177 -6.44 -0.89 30.37
N LEU A 178 -6.27 -2.05 29.72
CA LEU A 178 -6.39 -3.36 30.40
C LEU A 178 -5.23 -3.65 31.36
N ILE A 179 -4.02 -3.19 31.04
CA ILE A 179 -2.85 -3.34 31.92
C ILE A 179 -2.99 -2.49 33.18
N PHE A 180 -3.46 -1.25 33.05
CA PHE A 180 -3.58 -0.32 34.16
C PHE A 180 -4.92 -0.41 34.92
N ASN A 181 -5.93 -1.08 34.38
CA ASN A 181 -7.22 -1.25 35.02
C ASN A 181 -7.21 -2.48 35.96
N GLN A 182 -6.93 -2.26 37.23
CA GLN A 182 -6.85 -3.29 38.25
C GLN A 182 -8.17 -4.04 38.50
N ASN A 183 -9.31 -3.52 38.04
CA ASN A 183 -10.62 -4.16 38.20
C ASN A 183 -11.00 -5.07 37.04
N SER A 184 -10.12 -5.28 36.08
CA SER A 184 -10.35 -6.17 34.94
C SER A 184 -10.40 -7.63 35.40
N LYS A 185 -11.46 -8.33 35.04
CA LYS A 185 -11.57 -9.80 35.19
C LYS A 185 -10.73 -10.55 34.16
N ASP A 186 -10.04 -9.82 33.30
CA ASP A 186 -9.23 -10.39 32.23
C ASP A 186 -7.89 -10.90 32.80
N THR A 187 -7.71 -12.22 32.77
CA THR A 187 -6.50 -12.91 33.24
C THR A 187 -5.40 -13.01 32.19
N ALA A 188 -5.63 -12.52 30.95
CA ALA A 188 -4.64 -12.61 29.89
C ALA A 188 -3.46 -11.66 30.16
N HIS A 189 -2.26 -12.20 30.15
CA HIS A 189 -1.04 -11.41 30.27
C HIS A 189 -0.78 -10.61 29.00
N ARG A 190 -0.73 -9.29 29.13
CA ARG A 190 -0.39 -8.36 28.07
C ARG A 190 0.83 -7.56 28.43
N THR A 191 1.67 -7.29 27.45
CA THR A 191 2.87 -6.48 27.61
C THR A 191 2.98 -5.51 26.45
N ILE A 192 3.24 -4.25 26.75
CA ILE A 192 3.60 -3.23 25.77
C ILE A 192 5.05 -2.84 26.02
N MET A 193 5.84 -2.86 24.96
CA MET A 193 7.21 -2.40 24.97
C MET A 193 7.39 -1.32 23.91
N GLN A 194 7.85 -0.16 24.32
CA GLN A 194 8.09 0.98 23.46
C GLN A 194 9.54 1.41 23.59
N PHE A 195 10.31 1.27 22.53
CA PHE A 195 11.73 1.57 22.49
C PHE A 195 12.03 2.64 21.45
N SER A 196 12.43 3.81 21.89
CA SER A 196 12.99 4.82 21.02
C SER A 196 14.46 4.51 20.69
N TYR A 197 14.99 5.15 19.65
CA TYR A 197 16.37 4.92 19.19
C TYR A 197 17.41 5.18 20.29
N ASP A 198 17.16 6.09 21.23
CA ASP A 198 18.03 6.49 22.33
C ASP A 198 18.06 5.49 23.49
N CYS A 199 17.13 4.52 23.52
CA CYS A 199 17.20 3.37 24.44
C CYS A 199 18.34 2.41 24.06
N ALA A 200 18.85 2.44 22.84
CA ALA A 200 19.95 1.60 22.41
C ALA A 200 21.31 2.25 22.73
N PRO A 201 22.34 1.47 23.14
CA PRO A 201 23.68 1.97 23.27
C PRO A 201 24.19 2.64 21.98
N LYS A 202 24.87 3.77 22.10
CA LYS A 202 25.32 4.56 20.92
C LYS A 202 26.18 3.78 19.93
N GLN A 203 26.83 2.72 20.37
CA GLN A 203 27.64 1.84 19.53
C GLN A 203 26.82 0.94 18.61
N LEU A 204 25.51 0.80 18.86
CA LEU A 204 24.62 -0.08 18.10
C LEU A 204 23.87 0.64 16.97
N TYR A 205 24.09 1.95 16.78
CA TYR A 205 23.49 2.70 15.68
C TYR A 205 24.41 3.79 15.13
N ASP A 206 24.22 4.13 13.85
CA ASP A 206 24.98 5.20 13.21
C ASP A 206 24.41 6.56 13.63
N GLN A 207 25.20 7.32 14.40
CA GLN A 207 24.83 8.65 14.87
C GLN A 207 24.66 9.64 13.70
N ASN A 208 25.44 9.48 12.62
CA ASN A 208 25.31 10.34 11.45
C ASN A 208 23.97 10.12 10.74
N LEU A 209 23.53 8.85 10.62
CA LEU A 209 22.23 8.53 10.08
C LEU A 209 21.10 9.17 10.90
N ILE A 210 21.17 9.10 12.22
CA ILE A 210 20.17 9.72 13.11
C ILE A 210 20.16 11.25 12.94
N ASN A 211 21.34 11.88 12.88
CA ASN A 211 21.45 13.32 12.68
C ASN A 211 20.91 13.75 11.29
N GLN A 212 21.20 12.97 10.27
CA GLN A 212 20.66 13.18 8.92
C GLN A 212 19.14 13.02 8.90
N ALA A 213 18.61 11.95 9.51
CA ALA A 213 17.17 11.74 9.63
C ALA A 213 16.47 12.91 10.33
N LYS A 214 17.01 13.39 11.46
CA LYS A 214 16.50 14.59 12.15
C LYS A 214 16.52 15.85 11.29
N ALA A 215 17.51 16.00 10.42
CA ALA A 215 17.64 17.17 9.56
C ALA A 215 16.73 17.12 8.33
N THR A 216 16.34 15.91 7.88
CA THR A 216 15.63 15.70 6.62
C THR A 216 14.16 15.32 6.79
N MET A 217 13.79 14.65 7.87
CA MET A 217 12.42 14.24 8.15
C MET A 217 11.63 15.34 8.87
N SER A 218 10.31 15.31 8.76
CA SER A 218 9.45 16.09 9.65
C SER A 218 9.57 15.55 11.08
N GLU A 219 9.33 16.39 12.08
CA GLU A 219 9.35 16.00 13.50
C GLU A 219 8.40 14.81 13.74
N SER A 220 7.19 14.88 13.23
CA SER A 220 6.19 13.81 13.33
C SER A 220 6.66 12.49 12.68
N GLN A 221 7.33 12.56 11.54
CA GLN A 221 7.89 11.37 10.88
C GLN A 221 9.06 10.79 11.69
N PHE A 222 9.97 11.65 12.16
CA PHE A 222 11.08 11.22 13.01
C PHE A 222 10.58 10.57 14.31
N ASP A 223 9.58 11.15 14.95
CA ASP A 223 8.98 10.62 16.17
C ASP A 223 8.36 9.23 15.96
N ARG A 224 7.73 8.97 14.80
CA ARG A 224 7.19 7.62 14.48
C ARG A 224 8.30 6.60 14.20
N GLU A 225 9.24 6.94 13.32
CA GLU A 225 10.23 5.97 12.83
C GLU A 225 11.34 5.68 13.84
N PHE A 226 11.79 6.71 14.58
CA PHE A 226 12.91 6.62 15.51
C PHE A 226 12.51 6.82 16.97
N GLY A 227 11.52 7.66 17.21
CA GLY A 227 11.06 7.97 18.57
C GLY A 227 10.07 6.97 19.14
N ALA A 228 9.56 6.05 18.34
CA ALA A 228 8.51 5.08 18.71
C ALA A 228 7.27 5.75 19.32
N LYS A 229 6.89 6.96 18.84
CA LYS A 229 5.77 7.72 19.36
C LYS A 229 4.63 7.74 18.37
N PHE A 230 3.42 7.49 18.85
CA PHE A 230 2.21 7.71 18.06
C PHE A 230 1.96 9.21 17.88
N THR A 231 1.68 9.62 16.65
CA THR A 231 1.47 11.02 16.29
C THR A 231 0.03 11.26 15.83
N ASP A 232 -0.40 12.51 15.93
CA ASP A 232 -1.67 12.94 15.34
C ASP A 232 -1.57 12.94 13.81
N ASP A 233 -2.65 13.33 13.14
CA ASP A 233 -2.72 13.38 11.69
C ASP A 233 -1.63 14.30 11.08
N SER A 234 -1.39 14.14 9.78
CA SER A 234 -0.36 14.90 9.07
C SER A 234 -0.50 16.42 9.26
N SER A 235 0.62 17.11 9.34
CA SER A 235 0.68 18.58 9.29
C SER A 235 0.49 19.15 7.87
N GLY A 236 0.42 18.29 6.85
CA GLY A 236 0.22 18.67 5.46
C GLY A 236 -1.18 19.24 5.19
N TYR A 237 -1.35 19.80 4.00
CA TYR A 237 -2.63 20.31 3.53
C TYR A 237 -3.69 19.20 3.45
N PHE A 238 -3.31 18.04 2.95
CA PHE A 238 -4.18 16.86 2.91
C PHE A 238 -3.95 16.00 4.15
N LYS A 239 -5.04 15.62 4.81
CA LYS A 239 -4.99 14.81 6.01
C LYS A 239 -4.91 13.32 5.68
N ILE A 240 -3.97 12.62 6.28
CA ILE A 240 -3.81 11.17 6.07
C ILE A 240 -5.04 10.40 6.51
N SER A 241 -5.66 10.78 7.63
CA SER A 241 -6.92 10.16 8.09
C SER A 241 -8.02 10.22 7.03
N LYS A 242 -8.16 11.36 6.33
CA LYS A 242 -9.15 11.51 5.26
C LYS A 242 -8.86 10.63 4.05
N MET A 243 -7.58 10.51 3.68
CA MET A 243 -7.16 9.60 2.60
C MET A 243 -7.32 8.13 3.01
N ALA A 244 -7.08 7.78 4.28
CA ALA A 244 -7.36 6.45 4.82
C ALA A 244 -8.86 6.11 4.76
N ASP A 245 -9.74 7.06 5.12
CA ASP A 245 -11.20 6.92 4.98
C ASP A 245 -11.66 6.77 3.52
N CYS A 246 -10.87 7.25 2.57
CA CYS A 246 -11.08 7.11 1.13
C CYS A 246 -10.32 5.91 0.53
N THR A 247 -9.68 5.08 1.35
CA THR A 247 -9.05 3.84 0.89
C THR A 247 -10.04 2.70 1.03
N ILE A 248 -10.31 2.01 -0.07
CA ILE A 248 -11.20 0.85 -0.09
C ILE A 248 -10.55 -0.27 0.72
N PRO A 249 -11.27 -0.93 1.64
CA PRO A 249 -10.72 -2.05 2.40
C PRO A 249 -10.22 -3.17 1.49
N ASP A 250 -9.19 -3.89 1.94
CA ASP A 250 -8.71 -5.08 1.22
C ASP A 250 -9.86 -6.04 1.01
N GLY A 251 -10.05 -6.43 -0.23
CA GLY A 251 -11.07 -7.37 -0.64
C GLY A 251 -12.42 -6.80 -1.02
N GLU A 252 -12.58 -5.51 -0.98
CA GLU A 252 -13.76 -4.82 -1.50
C GLU A 252 -13.49 -4.24 -2.89
N ASP A 253 -14.53 -4.14 -3.71
CA ASP A 253 -14.45 -3.53 -5.04
C ASP A 253 -14.74 -2.02 -5.01
N PRO A 254 -14.11 -1.26 -5.92
CA PRO A 254 -13.12 -1.67 -6.91
C PRO A 254 -11.71 -1.88 -6.30
N SER A 255 -11.11 -3.01 -6.64
CA SER A 255 -9.75 -3.36 -6.24
C SER A 255 -8.70 -2.85 -7.25
N ILE A 256 -7.41 -3.05 -6.93
CA ILE A 256 -6.30 -2.76 -7.85
C ILE A 256 -6.46 -3.58 -9.14
N GLU A 257 -6.44 -2.91 -10.27
CA GLU A 257 -6.64 -3.52 -11.57
C GLU A 257 -5.36 -3.53 -12.40
N VAL A 258 -5.08 -4.70 -12.97
CA VAL A 258 -3.98 -4.87 -13.94
C VAL A 258 -4.47 -4.59 -15.37
N ALA A 259 -5.72 -4.88 -15.65
CA ALA A 259 -6.43 -4.56 -16.88
C ALA A 259 -7.87 -4.16 -16.54
N GLY A 260 -8.43 -3.27 -17.33
CA GLY A 260 -9.76 -2.74 -17.10
C GLY A 260 -10.85 -3.80 -17.23
N GLU A 261 -11.94 -3.63 -16.50
CA GLU A 261 -13.11 -4.48 -16.55
C GLU A 261 -13.98 -4.20 -17.80
N PRO A 262 -14.62 -5.23 -18.37
CA PRO A 262 -15.55 -5.03 -19.47
C PRO A 262 -16.69 -4.08 -19.09
N GLY A 263 -16.91 -3.07 -19.93
CA GLY A 263 -17.97 -2.08 -19.72
C GLY A 263 -17.64 -0.96 -18.73
N ALA A 264 -16.56 -1.06 -17.98
CA ALA A 264 -16.09 0.04 -17.14
C ALA A 264 -15.38 1.11 -17.98
N GLU A 265 -15.42 2.35 -17.53
CA GLU A 265 -14.73 3.47 -18.14
C GLU A 265 -13.66 4.02 -17.20
N TYR A 266 -12.54 4.41 -17.78
CA TYR A 266 -11.36 4.87 -17.03
C TYR A 266 -10.87 6.21 -17.57
N LEU A 267 -10.29 6.98 -16.66
CA LEU A 267 -9.54 8.20 -16.95
C LEU A 267 -8.07 7.95 -16.65
N LEU A 268 -7.19 8.41 -17.53
CA LEU A 268 -5.75 8.37 -17.32
C LEU A 268 -5.21 9.79 -17.13
N ALA A 269 -4.50 10.01 -16.03
CA ALA A 269 -3.79 11.26 -15.77
C ALA A 269 -2.29 11.00 -15.68
N PHE A 270 -1.45 11.90 -16.20
CA PHE A 270 -0.01 11.74 -16.16
C PHE A 270 0.73 13.05 -15.94
N ASP A 271 1.85 12.96 -15.22
CA ASP A 271 2.85 14.00 -15.03
C ASP A 271 4.18 13.51 -15.64
N PRO A 272 4.63 14.10 -16.77
CA PRO A 272 5.72 13.54 -17.53
C PRO A 272 7.10 13.97 -17.03
N SER A 273 7.97 13.01 -16.81
CA SER A 273 9.41 13.20 -16.59
C SER A 273 10.15 12.04 -17.25
N TRP A 274 11.30 12.30 -17.89
CA TRP A 274 12.11 11.28 -18.57
C TRP A 274 13.61 11.51 -18.49
N ALA A 275 14.05 12.21 -17.46
CA ALA A 275 15.49 12.37 -17.24
C ALA A 275 16.09 11.02 -16.78
N GLU A 276 17.14 10.54 -17.46
CA GLU A 276 17.78 9.25 -17.21
C GLU A 276 18.62 9.21 -15.92
N SER A 277 18.24 9.98 -14.92
CA SER A 277 18.87 10.01 -13.60
C SER A 277 17.92 9.50 -12.53
N GLU A 278 18.36 8.56 -11.72
CA GLU A 278 17.56 8.07 -10.57
C GLU A 278 17.25 9.17 -9.54
N SER A 279 17.95 10.31 -9.60
CA SER A 279 17.67 11.51 -8.81
C SER A 279 16.70 12.48 -9.48
N SER A 280 16.19 12.19 -10.67
CA SER A 280 15.19 12.99 -11.37
C SER A 280 13.81 12.86 -10.73
N ASP A 281 12.87 13.66 -11.22
CA ASP A 281 11.46 13.52 -10.92
C ASP A 281 10.91 12.23 -11.55
N ASP A 282 9.83 11.70 -10.98
CA ASP A 282 9.19 10.49 -11.49
C ASP A 282 8.31 10.83 -12.71
N PHE A 283 8.28 9.93 -13.68
CA PHE A 283 7.16 9.91 -14.60
C PHE A 283 5.99 9.24 -13.87
N ALA A 284 4.93 9.99 -13.62
CA ALA A 284 3.81 9.51 -12.83
C ALA A 284 2.54 9.35 -13.68
N ILE A 285 1.80 8.25 -13.48
CA ILE A 285 0.48 8.02 -14.09
C ILE A 285 -0.50 7.54 -13.01
N GLN A 286 -1.72 8.05 -13.08
CA GLN A 286 -2.87 7.58 -12.30
C GLN A 286 -3.98 7.14 -13.24
N VAL A 287 -4.50 5.93 -13.06
CA VAL A 287 -5.69 5.44 -13.76
C VAL A 287 -6.86 5.40 -12.79
N LEU A 288 -7.90 6.16 -13.11
CA LEU A 288 -9.08 6.29 -12.27
C LEU A 288 -10.28 5.60 -12.93
N LYS A 289 -10.87 4.62 -12.25
CA LYS A 289 -12.13 3.99 -12.63
C LYS A 289 -13.29 4.94 -12.32
N LEU A 290 -14.18 5.12 -13.27
CA LEU A 290 -15.29 6.05 -13.16
C LEU A 290 -16.57 5.31 -12.74
N ASN A 291 -17.15 5.70 -11.62
CA ASN A 291 -18.48 5.26 -11.23
C ASN A 291 -19.50 6.33 -11.61
N LYS A 292 -20.32 6.05 -12.64
CA LYS A 292 -21.30 7.00 -13.20
C LYS A 292 -22.49 7.26 -12.28
N GLU A 293 -22.91 6.27 -11.50
CA GLU A 293 -24.05 6.38 -10.61
C GLU A 293 -23.73 7.31 -9.43
N LYS A 294 -22.57 7.11 -8.81
CA LYS A 294 -22.12 7.88 -7.65
C LYS A 294 -21.33 9.14 -8.02
N GLN A 295 -20.97 9.30 -9.30
CA GLN A 295 -20.11 10.38 -9.82
C GLN A 295 -18.78 10.49 -9.07
N ILE A 296 -18.13 9.34 -8.84
CA ILE A 296 -16.86 9.24 -8.14
C ILE A 296 -15.77 8.62 -9.03
N GLY A 297 -14.52 8.91 -8.70
CA GLY A 297 -13.34 8.29 -9.28
C GLY A 297 -12.61 7.42 -8.26
N THR A 298 -12.11 6.26 -8.68
CA THR A 298 -11.26 5.41 -7.85
C THR A 298 -9.93 5.17 -8.55
N VAL A 299 -8.83 5.49 -7.89
CA VAL A 299 -7.48 5.15 -8.36
C VAL A 299 -7.31 3.65 -8.26
N VAL A 300 -7.30 2.96 -9.40
CA VAL A 300 -7.20 1.50 -9.48
C VAL A 300 -5.86 1.02 -10.00
N HIS A 301 -5.07 1.94 -10.56
CA HIS A 301 -3.75 1.64 -11.09
C HIS A 301 -2.87 2.89 -11.06
N SER A 302 -1.62 2.73 -10.64
CA SER A 302 -0.65 3.81 -10.53
C SER A 302 0.71 3.40 -11.11
N TYR A 303 1.44 4.37 -11.62
CA TYR A 303 2.80 4.20 -12.08
C TYR A 303 3.63 5.39 -11.67
N ALA A 304 4.80 5.16 -11.09
CA ALA A 304 5.78 6.18 -10.80
C ALA A 304 7.18 5.58 -10.98
N LEU A 305 7.98 6.18 -11.83
CA LEU A 305 9.32 5.68 -12.13
C LEU A 305 10.25 6.82 -12.52
N SER A 306 11.39 6.93 -11.83
CA SER A 306 12.51 7.80 -12.19
C SER A 306 13.61 7.03 -12.91
N GLY A 307 14.47 7.74 -13.65
CA GLY A 307 15.65 7.18 -14.29
C GLY A 307 15.40 6.26 -15.48
N ALA A 308 14.14 6.09 -15.90
CA ALA A 308 13.80 5.33 -17.09
C ALA A 308 13.84 6.21 -18.35
N ASN A 309 14.14 5.59 -19.49
CA ASN A 309 14.12 6.31 -20.76
C ASN A 309 12.68 6.48 -21.28
N MET A 310 12.50 7.45 -22.18
CA MET A 310 11.20 7.76 -22.77
C MET A 310 10.54 6.54 -23.45
N LYS A 311 11.30 5.60 -24.01
CA LYS A 311 10.76 4.42 -24.70
C LYS A 311 10.03 3.48 -23.72
N ASP A 312 10.54 3.35 -22.50
CA ASP A 312 9.93 2.51 -21.48
C ASP A 312 8.60 3.11 -21.01
N HIS A 313 8.54 4.43 -20.80
CA HIS A 313 7.31 5.14 -20.49
C HIS A 313 6.28 5.04 -21.62
N ILE A 314 6.70 5.16 -22.89
CA ILE A 314 5.83 4.99 -24.07
C ILE A 314 5.24 3.57 -24.10
N ARG A 315 6.02 2.54 -23.83
CA ARG A 315 5.54 1.15 -23.79
C ARG A 315 4.52 0.94 -22.68
N TYR A 316 4.79 1.51 -21.52
CA TYR A 316 3.86 1.40 -20.39
C TYR A 316 2.55 2.16 -20.65
N PHE A 317 2.64 3.36 -21.20
CA PHE A 317 1.50 4.15 -21.60
C PHE A 317 0.64 3.45 -22.67
N HIS A 318 1.29 2.84 -23.66
CA HIS A 318 0.63 2.00 -24.66
C HIS A 318 -0.11 0.82 -24.03
N TYR A 319 0.55 0.12 -23.06
CA TYR A 319 -0.10 -0.96 -22.33
C TYR A 319 -1.39 -0.50 -21.65
N LEU A 320 -1.40 0.65 -20.98
CA LEU A 320 -2.59 1.16 -20.33
C LEU A 320 -3.70 1.49 -21.33
N LEU A 321 -3.37 2.14 -22.45
CA LEU A 321 -4.34 2.48 -23.48
C LEU A 321 -4.95 1.26 -24.20
N THR A 322 -4.26 0.14 -24.22
CA THR A 322 -4.73 -1.10 -24.87
C THR A 322 -5.49 -2.02 -23.92
N ASN A 323 -5.18 -1.98 -22.62
CA ASN A 323 -5.78 -2.90 -21.63
C ASN A 323 -6.88 -2.26 -20.78
N PHE A 324 -7.03 -0.94 -20.81
CA PHE A 324 -8.11 -0.23 -20.12
C PHE A 324 -8.97 0.53 -21.15
N ASN A 325 -10.26 0.57 -20.91
CA ASN A 325 -11.17 1.41 -21.73
C ASN A 325 -10.99 2.88 -21.27
N ILE A 326 -9.85 3.49 -21.65
CA ILE A 326 -9.56 4.89 -21.33
C ILE A 326 -10.44 5.80 -22.19
N VAL A 327 -11.37 6.51 -21.56
CA VAL A 327 -12.28 7.45 -22.25
C VAL A 327 -11.70 8.87 -22.30
N MET A 328 -10.76 9.20 -21.41
CA MET A 328 -10.15 10.52 -21.31
C MET A 328 -8.70 10.40 -20.83
N VAL A 329 -7.83 11.18 -21.44
CA VAL A 329 -6.42 11.32 -21.01
C VAL A 329 -6.17 12.78 -20.66
N VAL A 330 -5.51 13.03 -19.53
CA VAL A 330 -5.07 14.35 -19.12
C VAL A 330 -3.59 14.31 -18.70
N GLY A 331 -2.82 15.33 -19.06
CA GLY A 331 -1.42 15.45 -18.66
C GLY A 331 -1.01 16.89 -18.37
N ASP A 332 0.13 17.05 -17.69
CA ASP A 332 0.75 18.34 -17.60
C ASP A 332 1.25 18.78 -19.00
N TYR A 333 1.07 20.05 -19.31
CA TYR A 333 1.52 20.63 -20.57
C TYR A 333 3.06 20.61 -20.68
N ALA A 334 3.75 20.86 -19.55
CA ALA A 334 5.20 20.83 -19.49
C ALA A 334 5.70 19.40 -19.77
N GLY A 335 6.30 19.19 -20.92
CA GLY A 335 6.72 17.86 -21.39
C GLY A 335 5.61 17.01 -22.03
N GLY A 336 4.33 17.22 -21.70
CA GLY A 336 3.23 16.42 -22.21
C GLY A 336 3.11 16.43 -23.73
N VAL A 337 3.26 17.59 -24.38
CA VAL A 337 3.26 17.71 -25.85
C VAL A 337 4.35 16.84 -26.48
N GLN A 338 5.56 16.91 -25.95
CA GLN A 338 6.70 16.17 -26.46
C GLN A 338 6.52 14.66 -26.26
N PHE A 339 6.03 14.25 -25.09
CA PHE A 339 5.77 12.85 -24.79
C PHE A 339 4.70 12.25 -25.73
N LEU A 340 3.55 12.92 -25.86
CA LEU A 340 2.47 12.43 -26.73
C LEU A 340 2.86 12.41 -28.21
N SER A 341 3.67 13.39 -28.65
CA SER A 341 4.22 13.37 -30.00
C SER A 341 5.15 12.18 -30.22
N ALA A 342 6.03 11.89 -29.24
CA ALA A 342 6.89 10.73 -29.29
C ALA A 342 6.11 9.40 -29.25
N CYS A 343 4.97 9.34 -28.53
CA CYS A 343 4.06 8.20 -28.60
C CYS A 343 3.55 7.97 -30.04
N ASN A 344 3.03 9.02 -30.67
CA ASN A 344 2.53 8.95 -32.05
C ASN A 344 3.60 8.54 -33.08
N GLU A 345 4.85 8.90 -32.84
CA GLU A 345 5.98 8.55 -33.70
C GLU A 345 6.52 7.14 -33.45
N SER A 346 6.20 6.55 -32.31
CA SER A 346 6.72 5.24 -31.93
C SER A 346 6.16 4.11 -32.81
N GLU A 347 6.98 3.09 -33.05
CA GLU A 347 6.57 1.90 -33.82
C GLU A 347 5.42 1.15 -33.15
N THR A 348 5.36 1.13 -31.82
CA THR A 348 4.35 0.44 -31.04
C THR A 348 2.96 1.04 -31.31
N PHE A 349 2.84 2.36 -31.27
CA PHE A 349 1.58 3.06 -31.53
C PHE A 349 1.16 2.96 -33.01
N LYS A 350 2.13 3.06 -33.93
CA LYS A 350 1.88 2.91 -35.37
C LYS A 350 1.39 1.52 -35.74
N LYS A 351 2.00 0.48 -35.13
CA LYS A 351 1.60 -0.92 -35.36
C LYS A 351 0.14 -1.17 -34.98
N ASP A 352 -0.29 -0.65 -33.84
CA ASP A 352 -1.64 -0.85 -33.32
C ASP A 352 -2.62 0.24 -33.78
N LYS A 353 -2.18 1.12 -34.69
CA LYS A 353 -2.95 2.23 -35.26
C LYS A 353 -3.56 3.15 -34.20
N ILE A 354 -2.89 3.31 -33.05
CA ILE A 354 -3.29 4.24 -31.99
C ILE A 354 -2.74 5.62 -32.36
N ASN A 355 -3.64 6.59 -32.50
CA ASN A 355 -3.26 7.97 -32.75
C ASN A 355 -3.83 8.87 -31.66
N LEU A 356 -2.97 9.67 -31.04
CA LEU A 356 -3.31 10.59 -29.95
C LEU A 356 -3.52 11.99 -30.51
N GLY A 357 -4.71 12.53 -30.32
CA GLY A 357 -5.04 13.92 -30.63
C GLY A 357 -4.74 14.79 -29.41
N ILE A 358 -3.87 15.80 -29.57
CA ILE A 358 -3.47 16.68 -28.47
C ILE A 358 -4.37 17.92 -28.53
N ILE A 359 -5.02 18.23 -27.40
CA ILE A 359 -5.81 19.45 -27.22
C ILE A 359 -5.21 20.24 -26.08
N ASP A 360 -4.79 21.46 -26.37
CA ASP A 360 -4.46 22.46 -25.36
C ASP A 360 -5.79 23.00 -24.81
N VAL A 361 -6.08 22.73 -23.56
CA VAL A 361 -7.32 23.17 -22.94
C VAL A 361 -7.11 24.56 -22.37
N PRO A 362 -7.72 25.58 -22.93
CA PRO A 362 -7.72 26.89 -22.28
C PRO A 362 -8.44 26.83 -20.95
N PHE A 363 -7.96 27.57 -20.01
CA PHE A 363 -8.02 27.32 -18.60
C PHE A 363 -9.25 27.78 -17.87
N GLU A 364 -10.16 28.52 -18.45
CA GLU A 364 -11.14 29.26 -17.69
C GLU A 364 -12.57 29.00 -18.15
N HIS A 365 -13.36 28.70 -17.18
CA HIS A 365 -14.78 28.72 -16.91
C HIS A 365 -15.66 29.55 -17.83
N SER A 366 -15.57 29.46 -19.11
CA SER A 366 -16.50 30.18 -19.96
C SER A 366 -17.29 29.21 -20.81
N GLU A 367 -18.42 29.65 -21.27
CA GLU A 367 -19.16 29.00 -22.37
C GLU A 367 -18.24 28.76 -23.57
N SER A 368 -17.21 29.60 -23.76
CA SER A 368 -16.17 29.40 -24.76
C SER A 368 -15.38 28.09 -24.55
N TYR A 369 -15.10 27.67 -23.33
CA TYR A 369 -14.43 26.39 -23.07
C TYR A 369 -15.23 25.19 -23.57
N ARG A 370 -16.56 25.20 -23.36
CA ARG A 370 -17.46 24.16 -23.87
C ARG A 370 -17.51 24.18 -25.41
N GLN A 371 -17.48 25.35 -25.97
CA GLN A 371 -17.50 25.56 -27.42
C GLN A 371 -16.17 25.20 -28.07
N ASP A 372 -15.05 25.50 -27.42
CA ASP A 372 -13.70 25.11 -27.86
C ASP A 372 -13.48 23.61 -27.79
N LEU A 373 -13.97 22.93 -26.72
CA LEU A 373 -14.00 21.47 -26.65
C LEU A 373 -14.86 20.85 -27.75
N GLN A 374 -15.98 21.48 -28.07
CA GLN A 374 -16.89 21.01 -29.10
C GLN A 374 -16.30 21.24 -30.50
N ASN A 375 -15.66 22.39 -30.70
CA ASN A 375 -14.95 22.72 -31.93
C ASN A 375 -13.72 21.86 -32.14
N ALA A 376 -12.95 21.60 -31.10
CA ALA A 376 -11.83 20.67 -31.12
C ALA A 376 -12.29 19.24 -31.43
N ARG A 377 -13.42 18.80 -30.86
CA ARG A 377 -14.03 17.52 -31.20
C ARG A 377 -14.48 17.45 -32.67
N ASN A 378 -14.98 18.54 -33.21
CA ASN A 378 -15.44 18.60 -34.60
C ASN A 378 -14.31 18.75 -35.61
N SER A 379 -13.20 19.41 -35.24
CA SER A 379 -12.02 19.61 -36.10
C SER A 379 -11.09 18.40 -36.14
N TYR A 380 -11.04 17.60 -35.08
CA TYR A 380 -10.34 16.33 -35.09
C TYR A 380 -11.36 15.24 -35.46
N ASN A 381 -11.05 14.45 -36.47
CA ASN A 381 -11.88 13.31 -36.87
C ASN A 381 -11.90 12.27 -35.73
N ILE A 382 -12.80 12.47 -34.74
CA ILE A 382 -12.83 11.83 -33.43
C ILE A 382 -12.95 10.30 -33.52
N LYS A 383 -13.45 9.77 -34.60
CA LYS A 383 -13.60 8.32 -34.78
C LYS A 383 -12.26 7.57 -34.84
N GLU A 384 -11.16 8.27 -35.06
CA GLU A 384 -9.84 7.66 -35.27
C GLU A 384 -8.77 8.08 -34.24
N LYS A 385 -9.05 9.04 -33.34
CA LYS A 385 -8.04 9.56 -32.41
C LYS A 385 -8.51 9.51 -30.96
N LYS A 386 -7.63 9.02 -30.06
CA LYS A 386 -7.82 9.24 -28.61
C LYS A 386 -7.41 10.65 -28.25
N ILE A 387 -8.30 11.41 -27.62
CA ILE A 387 -8.06 12.80 -27.26
C ILE A 387 -7.35 12.89 -25.93
N CYS A 388 -6.22 13.61 -25.93
CA CYS A 388 -5.41 13.90 -24.75
C CYS A 388 -5.48 15.40 -24.45
N TYR A 389 -5.90 15.74 -23.25
CA TYR A 389 -5.98 17.12 -22.76
C TYR A 389 -4.68 17.47 -22.05
N LEU A 390 -4.01 18.55 -22.46
CA LEU A 390 -2.83 19.03 -21.78
C LEU A 390 -3.14 20.31 -21.02
N ARG A 391 -2.74 20.33 -19.77
CA ARG A 391 -3.04 21.43 -18.84
C ARG A 391 -1.80 22.25 -18.52
N LYS A 392 -1.90 23.59 -18.68
CA LYS A 392 -0.92 24.53 -18.13
C LYS A 392 -1.37 24.93 -16.74
N PRO A 393 -0.68 24.54 -15.67
CA PRO A 393 -1.10 24.87 -14.32
C PRO A 393 -0.85 26.37 -14.04
N THR A 394 -1.92 27.16 -13.97
CA THR A 394 -1.88 28.54 -13.45
C THR A 394 -2.06 28.53 -11.93
N SER A 395 -1.58 29.55 -11.23
CA SER A 395 -1.71 29.63 -9.77
C SER A 395 -3.16 29.54 -9.28
N ASN A 396 -4.10 30.16 -9.99
CA ASN A 396 -5.52 30.08 -9.65
C ASN A 396 -6.07 28.67 -9.84
N TRP A 397 -5.72 28.01 -10.95
CA TRP A 397 -6.14 26.63 -11.17
C TRP A 397 -5.54 25.69 -10.13
N ILE A 398 -4.22 25.81 -9.83
CA ILE A 398 -3.56 24.98 -8.81
C ILE A 398 -4.32 25.08 -7.49
N ARG A 399 -4.69 26.29 -7.07
CA ARG A 399 -5.50 26.50 -5.85
C ARG A 399 -6.84 25.77 -5.93
N GLN A 400 -7.62 26.01 -6.99
CA GLN A 400 -8.94 25.41 -7.16
C GLN A 400 -8.88 23.88 -7.27
N ALA A 401 -7.87 23.33 -7.96
CA ALA A 401 -7.70 21.89 -8.12
C ALA A 401 -7.34 21.20 -6.80
N ASN A 402 -6.54 21.85 -5.97
CA ASN A 402 -6.20 21.33 -4.63
C ASN A 402 -7.37 21.46 -3.65
N GLU A 403 -8.10 22.57 -3.68
CA GLU A 403 -9.33 22.74 -2.89
C GLU A 403 -10.39 21.67 -3.28
N LEU A 404 -10.51 21.38 -4.59
CA LEU A 404 -11.38 20.31 -5.08
C LEU A 404 -10.93 18.94 -4.59
N LEU A 405 -9.64 18.63 -4.66
CA LEU A 405 -9.11 17.35 -4.20
C LEU A 405 -9.33 17.17 -2.69
N GLN A 406 -9.09 18.21 -1.89
CA GLN A 406 -9.36 18.21 -0.45
C GLN A 406 -10.85 17.98 -0.17
N SER A 407 -11.73 18.73 -0.85
CA SER A 407 -13.19 18.56 -0.74
C SER A 407 -13.62 17.14 -1.14
N ASN A 408 -13.00 16.53 -2.16
CA ASN A 408 -13.32 15.19 -2.58
C ASN A 408 -12.88 14.12 -1.58
N PHE A 409 -11.78 14.33 -0.86
CA PHE A 409 -11.42 13.47 0.28
C PHE A 409 -12.42 13.63 1.45
N ASP A 410 -12.80 14.86 1.78
CA ASP A 410 -13.76 15.13 2.87
C ASP A 410 -15.14 14.53 2.60
N HIS A 411 -15.61 14.56 1.35
CA HIS A 411 -16.92 14.09 0.92
C HIS A 411 -16.91 12.69 0.29
N LYS A 412 -15.79 11.99 0.33
CA LYS A 412 -15.65 10.63 -0.23
C LYS A 412 -16.07 10.53 -1.69
N ARG A 413 -15.55 11.42 -2.52
CA ARG A 413 -15.79 11.46 -3.98
C ARG A 413 -14.61 10.95 -4.80
N ILE A 414 -13.48 10.73 -4.16
CA ILE A 414 -12.31 10.07 -4.74
C ILE A 414 -11.85 8.97 -3.80
N PHE A 415 -11.47 7.84 -4.36
CA PHE A 415 -11.03 6.68 -3.59
C PHE A 415 -9.72 6.12 -4.11
N PHE A 416 -9.06 5.35 -3.26
CA PHE A 416 -7.89 4.55 -3.60
C PHE A 416 -8.27 3.07 -3.47
N ALA A 417 -8.00 2.30 -4.51
CA ALA A 417 -8.19 0.86 -4.48
C ALA A 417 -7.13 0.19 -3.60
N SER A 418 -7.48 -0.97 -3.08
CA SER A 418 -6.57 -1.86 -2.38
C SER A 418 -6.58 -3.27 -2.99
N ARG A 419 -6.02 -4.26 -2.31
CA ARG A 419 -5.91 -5.62 -2.87
C ARG A 419 -7.26 -6.30 -3.00
N ALA A 420 -7.47 -7.04 -4.10
CA ALA A 420 -8.60 -7.96 -4.24
C ALA A 420 -8.42 -9.19 -3.32
N ILE A 421 -9.51 -9.70 -2.76
CA ILE A 421 -9.51 -10.97 -2.00
C ILE A 421 -9.45 -12.16 -2.94
N ASP A 422 -10.21 -12.13 -4.04
CA ASP A 422 -10.35 -13.28 -4.93
C ASP A 422 -9.49 -13.16 -6.19
N ASP A 423 -8.46 -13.98 -6.23
CA ASP A 423 -7.58 -14.13 -7.39
C ASP A 423 -8.25 -14.81 -8.59
N SER A 424 -9.41 -15.45 -8.44
CA SER A 424 -10.02 -16.28 -9.48
C SER A 424 -10.49 -15.46 -10.70
N TYR A 425 -11.11 -14.32 -10.48
CA TYR A 425 -11.56 -13.43 -11.55
C TYR A 425 -10.39 -12.71 -12.24
N GLN A 426 -9.43 -12.27 -11.48
CA GLN A 426 -8.19 -11.67 -11.98
C GLN A 426 -7.35 -12.71 -12.75
N ASN A 427 -7.34 -13.97 -12.34
CA ASN A 427 -6.59 -15.03 -13.01
C ASN A 427 -7.04 -15.30 -14.45
N GLN A 428 -8.32 -15.14 -14.78
CA GLN A 428 -8.80 -15.26 -16.18
C GLN A 428 -8.32 -14.09 -17.05
N LYS A 429 -8.35 -12.84 -16.54
CA LYS A 429 -7.84 -11.66 -17.27
C LYS A 429 -6.31 -11.66 -17.38
N ARG A 430 -5.60 -12.15 -16.37
CA ARG A 430 -4.13 -12.25 -16.29
C ARG A 430 -3.50 -13.06 -17.43
N LYS A 431 -4.24 -13.98 -18.03
CA LYS A 431 -3.73 -14.82 -19.15
C LYS A 431 -3.35 -14.02 -20.39
N HIS A 432 -3.87 -12.81 -20.55
CA HIS A 432 -3.66 -11.99 -21.75
C HIS A 432 -2.61 -10.89 -21.60
N ILE A 433 -2.06 -10.65 -20.38
CA ILE A 433 -1.04 -9.62 -20.18
C ILE A 433 0.30 -10.16 -20.65
N PRO A 434 1.01 -9.45 -21.54
CA PRO A 434 2.33 -9.87 -21.99
C PRO A 434 3.30 -9.92 -20.81
N ILE A 435 4.00 -11.07 -20.66
CA ILE A 435 5.01 -11.25 -19.61
C ILE A 435 6.10 -10.16 -19.70
N ASP A 436 6.37 -9.67 -20.90
CA ASP A 436 7.35 -8.62 -21.13
C ASP A 436 6.95 -7.27 -20.51
N THR A 437 5.65 -7.00 -20.35
CA THR A 437 5.17 -5.80 -19.65
C THR A 437 5.51 -5.85 -18.16
N LEU A 438 5.51 -7.04 -17.57
CA LEU A 438 5.86 -7.24 -16.16
C LEU A 438 7.38 -7.11 -15.89
N LYS A 439 8.23 -7.23 -16.91
CA LYS A 439 9.68 -7.04 -16.78
C LYS A 439 10.08 -5.59 -16.50
N TYR A 440 9.30 -4.62 -16.96
CA TYR A 440 9.60 -3.18 -16.79
C TYR A 440 9.28 -2.65 -15.40
N LEU A 441 8.61 -3.42 -14.57
CA LEU A 441 8.15 -2.99 -13.26
C LEU A 441 9.18 -3.21 -12.15
N ARG A 442 10.21 -4.03 -12.40
CA ARG A 442 11.41 -4.16 -11.55
C ARG A 442 12.61 -4.57 -12.41
N ALA A 443 13.49 -3.64 -12.64
CA ALA A 443 14.82 -3.98 -13.13
C ALA A 443 15.56 -4.83 -12.07
N GLY A 444 15.89 -6.06 -12.36
CA GLY A 444 17.00 -6.72 -11.73
C GLY A 444 16.93 -8.20 -11.38
N ASP A 445 15.84 -8.78 -10.87
CA ASP A 445 16.01 -10.06 -10.20
C ASP A 445 15.08 -11.23 -10.62
N ASN A 446 14.17 -11.06 -11.57
CA ASN A 446 13.05 -11.99 -11.69
C ASN A 446 12.92 -12.78 -13.01
N GLU A 447 14.02 -13.04 -13.73
CA GLU A 447 13.95 -13.88 -14.94
C GLU A 447 13.50 -15.34 -14.67
N LYS A 448 13.64 -15.81 -13.43
CA LYS A 448 13.31 -17.18 -13.01
C LYS A 448 11.95 -17.35 -12.34
N MET A 449 11.22 -16.28 -12.07
CA MET A 449 9.92 -16.38 -11.42
C MET A 449 8.80 -16.76 -12.39
N GLY A 450 7.90 -17.65 -11.97
CA GLY A 450 6.72 -18.01 -12.74
C GLY A 450 5.74 -16.85 -12.90
N ARG A 451 4.81 -16.97 -13.86
CA ARG A 451 3.85 -15.90 -14.21
C ARG A 451 3.00 -15.42 -13.02
N GLU A 452 2.54 -16.34 -12.18
CA GLU A 452 1.69 -16.01 -11.01
C GLU A 452 2.48 -15.22 -9.96
N ALA A 453 3.71 -15.61 -9.67
CA ALA A 453 4.58 -14.90 -8.74
C ALA A 453 4.90 -13.47 -9.23
N LYS A 454 5.12 -13.29 -10.54
CA LYS A 454 5.31 -11.95 -11.15
C LYS A 454 4.07 -11.09 -11.03
N MET A 455 2.88 -11.69 -11.09
CA MET A 455 1.63 -10.98 -10.96
C MET A 455 1.38 -10.53 -9.51
N ILE A 456 1.69 -11.36 -8.53
CA ILE A 456 1.62 -11.00 -7.10
C ILE A 456 2.58 -9.85 -6.82
N ASP A 457 3.82 -9.94 -7.29
CA ASP A 457 4.82 -8.87 -7.20
C ASP A 457 4.31 -7.56 -7.84
N PHE A 458 3.60 -7.67 -8.95
CA PHE A 458 3.03 -6.51 -9.63
C PHE A 458 1.94 -5.83 -8.80
N ILE A 459 1.02 -6.59 -8.21
CA ILE A 459 -0.06 -6.05 -7.38
C ILE A 459 0.51 -5.44 -6.09
N GLU A 460 1.51 -6.06 -5.48
CA GLU A 460 2.22 -5.50 -4.33
C GLU A 460 2.89 -4.17 -4.70
N HIS A 461 3.55 -4.11 -5.85
CA HIS A 461 4.13 -2.88 -6.33
C HIS A 461 3.08 -1.80 -6.62
N GLN A 462 1.93 -2.15 -7.20
CA GLN A 462 0.83 -1.21 -7.40
C GLN A 462 0.31 -0.64 -6.07
N THR A 463 0.21 -1.48 -5.05
CA THR A 463 -0.15 -1.03 -3.69
C THR A 463 0.85 -0.01 -3.17
N ASP A 464 2.15 -0.30 -3.31
CA ASP A 464 3.23 0.58 -2.87
C ASP A 464 3.18 1.95 -3.57
N ILE A 465 2.89 1.99 -4.89
CA ILE A 465 2.78 3.26 -5.64
C ILE A 465 1.51 4.04 -5.27
N ILE A 466 0.39 3.37 -5.02
CA ILE A 466 -0.81 4.04 -4.53
C ILE A 466 -0.57 4.62 -3.13
N ASP A 467 0.11 3.89 -2.26
CA ASP A 467 0.49 4.39 -0.93
C ASP A 467 1.51 5.54 -1.03
N LEU A 468 2.46 5.49 -1.96
CA LEU A 468 3.36 6.60 -2.27
C LEU A 468 2.56 7.86 -2.64
N THR A 469 1.54 7.73 -3.49
CA THR A 469 0.69 8.86 -3.87
C THR A 469 0.03 9.52 -2.65
N LYS A 470 -0.45 8.73 -1.69
CA LYS A 470 -1.02 9.26 -0.42
C LYS A 470 0.04 9.96 0.43
N VAL A 471 1.25 9.39 0.50
CA VAL A 471 2.37 10.01 1.22
C VAL A 471 2.75 11.35 0.58
N GLU A 472 2.85 11.41 -0.73
CA GLU A 472 3.13 12.66 -1.46
C GLU A 472 2.05 13.72 -1.16
N CYS A 473 0.77 13.36 -1.23
CA CYS A 473 -0.32 14.26 -0.84
C CYS A 473 -0.16 14.79 0.59
N ALA A 474 0.19 13.91 1.54
CA ALA A 474 0.35 14.28 2.95
C ALA A 474 1.55 15.20 3.22
N LEU A 475 2.52 15.23 2.33
CA LEU A 475 3.70 16.10 2.41
C LEU A 475 3.44 17.51 1.88
N ILE A 476 2.37 17.72 1.09
CA ILE A 476 2.09 19.02 0.48
C ILE A 476 1.71 20.05 1.54
N GLN A 477 2.35 21.19 1.47
CA GLN A 477 2.07 22.35 2.31
C GLN A 477 1.63 23.55 1.48
N ILE A 478 0.78 24.39 2.07
CA ILE A 478 0.44 25.68 1.49
C ILE A 478 1.46 26.72 1.97
N THR A 479 2.03 27.43 1.04
CA THR A 479 2.80 28.65 1.33
C THR A 479 2.18 29.82 0.58
N THR A 480 2.05 30.95 1.27
CA THR A 480 1.54 32.18 0.65
C THR A 480 2.72 33.08 0.33
N THR A 481 2.85 33.47 -0.93
CA THR A 481 3.88 34.39 -1.35
C THR A 481 3.59 35.81 -0.82
N SER A 482 4.57 36.71 -0.85
CA SER A 482 4.41 38.12 -0.45
C SER A 482 3.33 38.87 -1.25
N GLN A 483 2.95 38.34 -2.41
CA GLN A 483 1.89 38.87 -3.27
C GLN A 483 0.51 38.22 -3.01
N GLY A 484 0.37 37.40 -1.97
CA GLY A 484 -0.89 36.73 -1.61
C GLY A 484 -1.20 35.49 -2.44
N THR A 485 -0.32 35.05 -3.34
CA THR A 485 -0.52 33.84 -4.16
C THR A 485 -0.21 32.60 -3.32
N GLN A 486 -1.14 31.68 -3.27
CA GLN A 486 -0.95 30.39 -2.62
C GLN A 486 -0.23 29.41 -3.55
N THR A 487 0.78 28.74 -3.03
CA THR A 487 1.49 27.64 -3.70
C THR A 487 1.35 26.37 -2.87
N PHE A 488 1.15 25.25 -3.57
CA PHE A 488 1.02 23.91 -2.99
C PHE A 488 2.27 23.12 -3.37
N ASP A 489 3.10 22.82 -2.39
CA ASP A 489 4.40 22.26 -2.68
C ASP A 489 5.00 21.52 -1.47
N LEU A 490 6.08 20.79 -1.71
CA LEU A 490 6.86 20.17 -0.64
C LEU A 490 7.45 21.22 0.30
N PRO A 491 7.61 20.90 1.59
CA PRO A 491 8.33 21.74 2.54
C PRO A 491 9.73 22.11 2.05
N PRO A 492 10.25 23.30 2.38
CA PRO A 492 11.55 23.75 1.88
C PRO A 492 12.73 22.85 2.24
N ASN A 493 12.67 22.16 3.37
CA ASN A 493 13.68 21.18 3.80
C ASN A 493 13.69 19.94 2.91
N LEU A 494 12.52 19.48 2.46
CA LEU A 494 12.38 18.33 1.56
C LEU A 494 12.75 18.68 0.12
N LYS A 495 12.42 19.88 -0.35
CA LYS A 495 12.83 20.37 -1.68
C LYS A 495 14.35 20.45 -1.88
N ARG A 496 15.10 20.69 -0.80
CA ARG A 496 16.56 20.80 -0.85
C ARG A 496 17.27 19.46 -0.85
N GLN A 497 16.54 18.37 -0.68
CA GLN A 497 17.12 17.04 -0.74
C GLN A 497 17.59 16.74 -2.16
N SER A 498 18.75 16.12 -2.25
CA SER A 498 19.32 15.61 -3.50
C SER A 498 19.64 14.14 -3.33
N GLY A 499 19.63 13.40 -4.42
CA GLY A 499 19.93 12.00 -4.41
C GLY A 499 18.72 11.12 -4.76
N ARG A 500 18.88 9.82 -4.60
CA ARG A 500 17.88 8.81 -4.99
C ARG A 500 16.62 8.88 -4.13
N ASP A 501 16.79 9.18 -2.85
CA ASP A 501 15.72 9.16 -1.85
C ASP A 501 15.09 10.56 -1.60
N LYS A 502 15.25 11.50 -2.54
CA LYS A 502 14.61 12.82 -2.43
C LYS A 502 13.09 12.67 -2.40
N ALA A 503 12.42 13.52 -1.63
CA ALA A 503 10.97 13.60 -1.66
C ALA A 503 10.49 14.10 -3.03
N ARG A 504 9.46 13.49 -3.58
CA ARG A 504 8.83 13.80 -4.87
C ARG A 504 7.37 14.14 -4.67
N LYS A 505 6.72 14.65 -5.70
CA LYS A 505 5.30 15.01 -5.70
C LYS A 505 4.60 14.72 -7.04
N ASP A 506 5.22 13.90 -7.87
CA ASP A 506 4.78 13.70 -9.25
C ASP A 506 3.52 12.84 -9.32
N SER A 507 3.40 11.84 -8.44
CA SER A 507 2.18 11.04 -8.30
C SER A 507 1.02 11.86 -7.76
N TYR A 508 1.28 12.76 -6.81
CA TYR A 508 0.31 13.75 -6.35
C TYR A 508 -0.12 14.70 -7.48
N SER A 509 0.83 15.22 -8.29
CA SER A 509 0.52 16.10 -9.42
C SER A 509 -0.39 15.39 -10.43
N ALA A 510 -0.09 14.16 -10.79
CA ALA A 510 -0.93 13.33 -11.65
C ALA A 510 -2.34 13.10 -11.04
N LEU A 511 -2.42 12.89 -9.72
CA LEU A 511 -3.71 12.73 -9.02
C LEU A 511 -4.55 14.01 -9.06
N VAL A 512 -3.94 15.19 -8.84
CA VAL A 512 -4.62 16.49 -8.92
C VAL A 512 -5.23 16.70 -10.31
N LEU A 513 -4.46 16.41 -11.36
CA LEU A 513 -4.93 16.46 -12.76
C LEU A 513 -6.09 15.48 -12.98
N GLY A 514 -5.94 14.24 -12.54
CA GLY A 514 -6.95 13.20 -12.66
C GLY A 514 -8.25 13.55 -11.94
N ASN A 515 -8.16 13.99 -10.70
CA ASN A 515 -9.31 14.39 -9.90
C ASN A 515 -10.08 15.56 -10.52
N TRP A 516 -9.37 16.57 -11.05
CA TRP A 516 -9.98 17.67 -11.77
C TRP A 516 -10.74 17.18 -13.02
N MET A 517 -10.13 16.26 -13.77
CA MET A 517 -10.73 15.74 -14.99
C MET A 517 -11.92 14.82 -14.69
N VAL A 518 -11.95 14.08 -13.58
CA VAL A 518 -13.12 13.32 -13.14
C VAL A 518 -14.33 14.24 -12.98
N LYS A 519 -14.15 15.38 -12.29
CA LYS A 519 -15.20 16.39 -12.19
C LYS A 519 -15.64 16.90 -13.58
N THR A 520 -14.68 17.27 -14.40
CA THR A 520 -14.95 17.78 -15.78
C THR A 520 -15.74 16.76 -16.61
N TYR A 521 -15.39 15.46 -16.50
CA TYR A 521 -16.10 14.38 -17.19
C TYR A 521 -17.57 14.30 -16.77
N PHE A 522 -17.85 14.32 -15.47
CA PHE A 522 -19.23 14.26 -14.97
C PHE A 522 -20.01 15.53 -15.26
N ASP A 523 -19.40 16.70 -15.17
CA ASP A 523 -20.04 17.97 -15.58
C ASP A 523 -20.45 17.94 -17.06
N MET A 524 -19.61 17.38 -17.94
CA MET A 524 -19.93 17.21 -19.36
C MET A 524 -21.07 16.20 -19.61
N MET A 525 -21.15 15.14 -18.81
CA MET A 525 -22.24 14.18 -18.91
C MET A 525 -23.58 14.76 -18.46
N ASN A 526 -23.59 15.46 -17.32
CA ASN A 526 -24.79 16.08 -16.79
C ASN A 526 -25.34 17.14 -17.75
N PHE A 527 -24.47 17.95 -18.35
CA PHE A 527 -24.88 18.94 -19.36
C PHE A 527 -25.54 18.30 -20.60
N LYS A 528 -25.06 17.13 -21.05
CA LYS A 528 -25.69 16.43 -22.14
C LYS A 528 -27.10 15.95 -21.80
N GLN A 529 -27.32 15.49 -20.56
CA GLN A 529 -28.64 15.04 -20.10
C GLN A 529 -29.64 16.21 -20.01
N GLU A 530 -29.21 17.35 -19.47
CA GLU A 530 -30.05 18.57 -19.38
C GLU A 530 -30.42 19.11 -20.78
N SER A 531 -29.48 19.10 -21.73
CA SER A 531 -29.77 19.56 -23.11
C SER A 531 -30.71 18.64 -23.87
N VAL A 532 -30.77 17.36 -23.55
CA VAL A 532 -31.73 16.41 -24.13
C VAL A 532 -33.10 16.57 -23.49
N GLN A 533 -33.18 16.88 -22.20
CA GLN A 533 -34.46 17.13 -21.52
C GLN A 533 -35.10 18.48 -21.91
N SER A 534 -34.30 19.50 -22.20
CA SER A 534 -34.81 20.82 -22.59
C SER A 534 -35.40 20.88 -24.00
N THR A 535 -35.21 19.84 -24.82
CA THR A 535 -35.79 19.74 -26.18
C THR A 535 -37.21 19.15 -26.20
N PHE A 536 -37.77 18.74 -25.05
CA PHE A 536 -39.12 18.24 -24.93
C PHE A 536 -39.98 19.08 -23.98
N THR A 537 -40.34 20.30 -24.42
CA THR A 537 -41.51 20.99 -23.89
C THR A 537 -42.62 20.87 -24.92
N PRO A 538 -43.66 20.06 -24.72
CA PRO A 538 -44.82 20.09 -25.61
C PRO A 538 -45.52 21.43 -25.40
N MET A 539 -45.46 22.30 -26.40
CA MET A 539 -46.39 23.42 -26.52
C MET A 539 -47.79 22.86 -26.75
N PHE A 540 -48.62 22.84 -25.74
CA PHE A 540 -50.05 22.79 -25.91
C PHE A 540 -50.51 24.20 -26.32
N ILE A 541 -50.84 24.37 -27.61
CA ILE A 541 -51.59 25.52 -28.09
C ILE A 541 -53.06 25.18 -27.86
N ASN A 542 -53.72 25.95 -27.02
CA ASN A 542 -55.19 26.02 -26.93
C ASN A 542 -55.75 26.89 -28.06
#